data_410edb7de2bc20b7db4e61fac4ecef6a
#
_entry.id   410edb7de2bc20b7db4e61fac4ecef6a
#
_cell.length_a   1.000
_cell.length_b   1.000
_cell.length_c   1.000
_cell.angle_alpha   90.00
_cell.angle_beta   90.00
_cell.angle_gamma   90.00
#
_symmetry.space_group_name_H-M   'P 1'
#
loop_
_entity.id
_entity.type
_entity.pdbx_description
1 polymer ?
#
loop_
_entity_poly.entity_id
_entity_poly.type
_entity_poly.pdbx_seq_one_letter_code
_entity_poly.pdbx_strand_id
1 'polypeptide(L)'
;MKIGYKATYDFICRGYQFEIGQTYELPNKPIICQYGFHYCVKPKDVLVYYSIRHNFRLLEIEDLGESIVKEDKSVTNKIRIIREVPKEEYYQLFGVFNNELTITDKSGYCGKYKFDERNNQIYSQDLFGNWDEREYDERNNCVYIKSSNGY
;
A
#
# COMPACT_ATOMS: atom_id res chain seq x y z
N MET A 1 23.11 0.38 0.98
CA MET A 1 21.92 -0.49 1.18
C MET A 1 20.73 0.15 0.48
N LYS A 2 20.10 -0.59 -0.43
CA LYS A 2 18.91 -0.11 -1.15
C LYS A 2 17.67 -0.55 -0.38
N ILE A 3 17.03 0.37 0.30
CA ILE A 3 15.81 0.14 1.06
C ILE A 3 14.61 0.60 0.25
N GLY A 4 13.54 -0.15 0.32
CA GLY A 4 12.27 0.19 -0.29
C GLY A 4 11.10 -0.32 0.53
N TYR A 5 9.90 -0.07 0.01
CA TYR A 5 8.65 -0.40 0.68
C TYR A 5 7.75 -1.18 -0.27
N LYS A 6 7.17 -2.24 0.25
CA LYS A 6 6.29 -3.12 -0.50
C LYS A 6 5.00 -3.33 0.28
N ALA A 7 3.89 -3.01 -0.34
CA ALA A 7 2.58 -3.32 0.24
C ALA A 7 2.13 -4.71 -0.17
N THR A 8 1.44 -5.37 0.72
CA THR A 8 0.83 -6.68 0.51
C THR A 8 -0.53 -6.72 1.20
N TYR A 9 -1.33 -7.74 0.88
CA TYR A 9 -2.49 -8.12 1.65
C TYR A 9 -2.20 -9.48 2.31
N ASP A 10 -2.16 -9.51 3.66
CA ASP A 10 -1.81 -10.69 4.47
C ASP A 10 -0.46 -11.32 4.07
N PHE A 11 0.54 -10.48 3.73
CA PHE A 11 1.88 -10.90 3.30
C PHE A 11 1.91 -11.63 1.95
N ILE A 12 0.83 -11.58 1.16
CA ILE A 12 0.75 -12.21 -0.16
C ILE A 12 0.78 -11.17 -1.26
N CYS A 13 1.62 -11.37 -2.25
CA CYS A 13 1.65 -10.56 -3.47
C CYS A 13 2.08 -11.41 -4.65
N ARG A 14 1.27 -11.43 -5.71
CA ARG A 14 1.53 -12.18 -6.96
C ARG A 14 1.90 -13.65 -6.72
N GLY A 15 1.21 -14.32 -5.80
CA GLY A 15 1.45 -15.74 -5.49
C GLY A 15 2.59 -16.02 -4.54
N TYR A 16 3.35 -15.02 -4.12
CA TYR A 16 4.37 -15.17 -3.07
C TYR A 16 3.78 -14.86 -1.70
N GLN A 17 4.05 -15.75 -0.76
CA GLN A 17 3.83 -15.50 0.66
C GLN A 17 5.15 -15.03 1.26
N PHE A 18 5.23 -13.78 1.69
CA PHE A 18 6.45 -13.22 2.26
C PHE A 18 6.54 -13.47 3.76
N GLU A 19 7.74 -13.76 4.22
CA GLU A 19 8.06 -13.95 5.64
C GLU A 19 9.17 -12.98 6.06
N ILE A 20 9.05 -12.44 7.26
CA ILE A 20 10.03 -11.49 7.79
C ILE A 20 11.39 -12.17 7.93
N GLY A 21 12.45 -11.50 7.47
CA GLY A 21 13.82 -12.00 7.51
C GLY A 21 14.22 -12.89 6.34
N GLN A 22 13.29 -13.28 5.48
CA GLN A 22 13.56 -14.18 4.36
C GLN A 22 14.01 -13.40 3.11
N THR A 23 14.79 -14.09 2.29
CA THR A 23 15.26 -13.58 0.99
C THR A 23 14.58 -14.36 -0.13
N TYR A 24 14.15 -13.64 -1.16
CA TYR A 24 13.47 -14.20 -2.34
C TYR A 24 14.22 -13.78 -3.59
N GLU A 25 14.44 -14.71 -4.51
CA GLU A 25 15.18 -14.47 -5.73
C GLU A 25 14.50 -15.12 -6.93
N LEU A 26 14.49 -14.41 -8.05
CA LEU A 26 14.00 -14.87 -9.34
C LEU A 26 15.18 -15.02 -10.31
N PRO A 27 15.16 -16.01 -11.23
CA PRO A 27 16.31 -16.35 -12.05
C PRO A 27 16.62 -15.35 -13.18
N ASN A 28 15.62 -14.57 -13.61
CA ASN A 28 15.76 -13.70 -14.77
C ASN A 28 15.82 -12.23 -14.38
N LYS A 29 16.26 -11.37 -15.32
CA LYS A 29 16.27 -9.93 -15.14
C LYS A 29 14.85 -9.39 -14.94
N PRO A 30 14.67 -8.37 -14.08
CA PRO A 30 13.36 -7.79 -13.87
C PRO A 30 12.85 -7.03 -15.09
N ILE A 31 11.52 -7.02 -15.25
CA ILE A 31 10.82 -6.25 -16.28
C ILE A 31 9.72 -5.46 -15.56
N ILE A 32 9.80 -4.14 -15.62
CA ILE A 32 8.84 -3.27 -14.92
C ILE A 32 7.39 -3.61 -15.30
N CYS A 33 6.51 -3.71 -14.30
CA CYS A 33 5.10 -4.10 -14.41
C CYS A 33 4.84 -5.55 -14.86
N GLN A 34 5.87 -6.34 -15.18
CA GLN A 34 5.70 -7.68 -15.74
C GLN A 34 6.37 -8.77 -14.94
N TYR A 35 7.64 -8.60 -14.59
CA TYR A 35 8.43 -9.65 -13.95
C TYR A 35 9.37 -9.08 -12.91
N GLY A 36 9.37 -9.68 -11.73
CA GLY A 36 10.21 -9.28 -10.62
C GLY A 36 9.41 -8.89 -9.38
N PHE A 37 10.14 -8.51 -8.34
CA PHE A 37 9.56 -7.99 -7.10
C PHE A 37 9.47 -6.48 -7.21
N HIS A 38 8.24 -5.98 -7.28
CA HIS A 38 7.96 -4.55 -7.34
C HIS A 38 7.94 -3.92 -5.95
N TYR A 39 8.51 -2.75 -5.83
CA TYR A 39 8.52 -1.97 -4.59
C TYR A 39 8.56 -0.47 -4.90
N CYS A 40 8.39 0.35 -3.88
CA CYS A 40 8.50 1.81 -3.98
C CYS A 40 9.65 2.30 -3.10
N VAL A 41 10.45 3.22 -3.61
CA VAL A 41 11.55 3.82 -2.81
C VAL A 41 10.96 4.70 -1.71
N LYS A 42 9.90 5.45 -2.04
CA LYS A 42 9.17 6.27 -1.07
C LYS A 42 7.96 5.51 -0.54
N PRO A 43 7.79 5.40 0.78
CA PRO A 43 6.68 4.61 1.33
C PRO A 43 5.31 5.10 0.88
N LYS A 44 5.12 6.40 0.73
CA LYS A 44 3.86 7.00 0.31
C LYS A 44 3.41 6.55 -1.08
N ASP A 45 4.34 6.22 -1.96
CA ASP A 45 4.04 5.82 -3.34
C ASP A 45 3.35 4.45 -3.41
N VAL A 46 3.45 3.60 -2.38
CA VAL A 46 2.72 2.32 -2.36
C VAL A 46 1.21 2.51 -2.40
N LEU A 47 0.72 3.65 -1.90
CA LEU A 47 -0.72 3.96 -1.86
C LEU A 47 -1.30 4.31 -3.23
N VAL A 48 -0.47 4.54 -4.23
CA VAL A 48 -0.91 4.67 -5.63
C VAL A 48 -1.40 3.32 -6.16
N TYR A 49 -0.83 2.21 -5.68
CA TYR A 49 -1.08 0.86 -6.17
C TYR A 49 -1.91 0.00 -5.22
N TYR A 50 -1.91 0.30 -3.92
CA TYR A 50 -2.57 -0.48 -2.88
C TYR A 50 -3.41 0.42 -1.99
N SER A 51 -4.64 0.01 -1.74
CA SER A 51 -5.52 0.69 -0.77
C SER A 51 -5.26 0.16 0.63
N ILE A 52 -5.35 1.03 1.63
CA ILE A 52 -5.29 0.61 3.02
C ILE A 52 -6.59 -0.14 3.35
N ARG A 53 -6.45 -1.39 3.80
CA ARG A 53 -7.53 -2.29 4.22
C ARG A 53 -7.12 -2.96 5.52
N HIS A 54 -8.05 -3.71 6.14
CA HIS A 54 -7.75 -4.45 7.38
C HIS A 54 -6.57 -5.43 7.22
N ASN A 55 -6.37 -6.01 6.02
CA ASN A 55 -5.29 -6.93 5.71
C ASN A 55 -4.08 -6.28 5.02
N PHE A 56 -4.05 -4.96 4.89
CA PHE A 56 -2.90 -4.23 4.37
C PHE A 56 -1.71 -4.41 5.30
N ARG A 57 -0.57 -4.83 4.72
CA ARG A 57 0.72 -4.98 5.42
C ARG A 57 1.78 -4.24 4.63
N LEU A 58 2.47 -3.32 5.28
CA LEU A 58 3.59 -2.61 4.68
C LEU A 58 4.89 -3.26 5.11
N LEU A 59 5.69 -3.66 4.15
CA LEU A 59 6.97 -4.30 4.38
C LEU A 59 8.11 -3.35 4.00
N GLU A 60 9.10 -3.24 4.85
CA GLU A 60 10.38 -2.65 4.52
C GLU A 60 11.27 -3.73 3.96
N ILE A 61 11.82 -3.49 2.77
CA ILE A 61 12.61 -4.48 2.03
C ILE A 61 14.00 -3.91 1.69
N GLU A 62 14.94 -4.80 1.47
CA GLU A 62 16.23 -4.49 0.88
C GLU A 62 16.30 -5.08 -0.52
N ASP A 63 16.67 -4.25 -1.48
CA ASP A 63 16.93 -4.67 -2.86
C ASP A 63 18.35 -5.23 -2.95
N LEU A 64 18.47 -6.52 -3.21
CA LEU A 64 19.74 -7.25 -3.29
C LEU A 64 20.08 -7.67 -4.72
N GLY A 65 19.24 -7.38 -5.67
CA GLY A 65 19.37 -7.90 -7.03
C GLY A 65 19.68 -6.87 -8.09
N GLU A 66 19.49 -7.29 -9.34
CA GLU A 66 19.44 -6.38 -10.47
C GLU A 66 18.10 -5.66 -10.42
N SER A 67 18.11 -4.34 -10.58
CA SER A 67 16.91 -3.54 -10.41
C SER A 67 16.75 -2.49 -11.49
N ILE A 68 15.47 -2.15 -11.77
CA ILE A 68 15.07 -1.01 -12.56
C ILE A 68 14.39 -0.04 -11.59
N VAL A 69 15.02 1.10 -11.33
CA VAL A 69 14.53 2.11 -10.40
C VAL A 69 13.82 3.20 -11.17
N LYS A 70 12.54 3.39 -10.89
CA LYS A 70 11.71 4.47 -11.42
C LYS A 70 11.28 5.40 -10.29
N GLU A 71 10.73 6.55 -10.65
CA GLU A 71 10.34 7.56 -9.68
C GLU A 71 9.33 7.05 -8.63
N ASP A 72 8.31 6.34 -9.08
CA ASP A 72 7.20 5.89 -8.23
C ASP A 72 7.14 4.37 -8.01
N LYS A 73 7.83 3.60 -8.83
CA LYS A 73 7.82 2.15 -8.76
C LYS A 73 9.14 1.59 -9.28
N SER A 74 9.68 0.66 -8.56
CA SER A 74 10.92 -0.05 -8.91
C SER A 74 10.65 -1.54 -8.96
N VAL A 75 11.53 -2.29 -9.60
CA VAL A 75 11.46 -3.74 -9.68
C VAL A 75 12.85 -4.34 -9.59
N THR A 76 12.96 -5.46 -8.89
CA THR A 76 14.22 -6.19 -8.72
C THR A 76 13.96 -7.70 -8.82
N ASN A 77 15.00 -8.46 -9.08
CA ASN A 77 14.92 -9.92 -9.07
C ASN A 77 15.29 -10.56 -7.73
N LYS A 78 15.71 -9.75 -6.74
CA LYS A 78 16.08 -10.29 -5.42
C LYS A 78 15.79 -9.28 -4.31
N ILE A 79 15.02 -9.73 -3.32
CA ILE A 79 14.69 -8.91 -2.14
C ILE A 79 14.89 -9.70 -0.87
N ARG A 80 15.17 -8.98 0.22
CA ARG A 80 15.06 -9.49 1.58
C ARG A 80 13.98 -8.70 2.31
N ILE A 81 13.11 -9.38 3.03
CA ILE A 81 12.09 -8.75 3.86
C ILE A 81 12.74 -8.40 5.21
N ILE A 82 12.89 -7.12 5.49
CA ILE A 82 13.56 -6.66 6.71
C ILE A 82 12.61 -6.72 7.90
N ARG A 83 11.44 -6.10 7.76
CA ARG A 83 10.43 -6.03 8.82
C ARG A 83 9.06 -5.67 8.26
N GLU A 84 8.02 -5.94 9.04
CA GLU A 84 6.74 -5.30 8.84
C GLU A 84 6.78 -3.93 9.50
N VAL A 85 6.34 -2.89 8.78
CA VAL A 85 6.22 -1.54 9.34
C VAL A 85 4.99 -1.50 10.23
N PRO A 86 5.12 -1.17 11.53
CA PRO A 86 3.97 -1.06 12.42
C PRO A 86 3.00 0.03 11.96
N LYS A 87 1.71 -0.20 12.19
CA LYS A 87 0.65 0.77 11.86
C LYS A 87 0.90 2.15 12.47
N GLU A 88 1.49 2.21 13.64
CA GLU A 88 1.79 3.45 14.36
C GLU A 88 2.78 4.34 13.60
N GLU A 89 3.64 3.75 12.77
CA GLU A 89 4.59 4.49 11.92
C GLU A 89 3.94 5.10 10.67
N TYR A 90 2.71 4.72 10.32
CA TYR A 90 2.03 5.20 9.12
C TYR A 90 1.83 6.72 9.14
N TYR A 91 1.70 7.33 10.32
CA TYR A 91 1.63 8.79 10.47
C TYR A 91 2.79 9.50 9.79
N GLN A 92 4.00 9.01 10.07
CA GLN A 92 5.22 9.61 9.52
C GLN A 92 5.42 9.25 8.05
N LEU A 93 5.12 8.01 7.68
CA LEU A 93 5.42 7.49 6.34
C LEU A 93 4.40 7.95 5.29
N PHE A 94 3.13 7.99 5.64
CA PHE A 94 2.04 8.30 4.69
C PHE A 94 1.45 9.69 4.88
N GLY A 95 1.79 10.38 5.95
CA GLY A 95 1.14 11.65 6.29
C GLY A 95 -0.29 11.48 6.78
N VAL A 96 -0.62 10.33 7.38
CA VAL A 96 -1.94 10.10 8.00
C VAL A 96 -2.06 10.97 9.24
N PHE A 97 -3.12 11.76 9.33
CA PHE A 97 -3.38 12.64 10.47
C PHE A 97 -4.82 12.44 10.95
N ASN A 98 -5.01 12.14 12.25
CA ASN A 98 -6.32 11.85 12.84
C ASN A 98 -7.11 10.78 12.08
N ASN A 99 -6.44 9.68 11.67
CA ASN A 99 -7.00 8.63 10.83
C ASN A 99 -7.48 9.12 9.45
N GLU A 100 -7.07 10.30 9.04
CA GLU A 100 -7.36 10.88 7.72
C GLU A 100 -6.11 10.87 6.85
N LEU A 101 -6.25 10.41 5.62
CA LEU A 101 -5.19 10.37 4.63
C LEU A 101 -5.61 11.15 3.40
N THR A 102 -4.72 12.03 2.92
CA THR A 102 -4.87 12.70 1.63
C THR A 102 -3.87 12.10 0.65
N ILE A 103 -4.35 11.60 -0.47
CA ILE A 103 -3.52 11.03 -1.54
C ILE A 103 -3.57 11.98 -2.74
N THR A 104 -2.40 12.39 -3.22
CA THR A 104 -2.25 13.18 -4.44
C THR A 104 -1.41 12.37 -5.42
N ASP A 105 -1.95 12.06 -6.61
CA ASP A 105 -1.22 11.37 -7.66
C ASP A 105 -0.47 12.33 -8.58
N LYS A 106 0.20 11.79 -9.60
CA LYS A 106 0.98 12.58 -10.57
C LYS A 106 0.13 13.55 -11.40
N SER A 107 -1.17 13.26 -11.57
CA SER A 107 -2.08 14.13 -12.33
C SER A 107 -2.66 15.25 -11.48
N GLY A 108 -2.32 15.31 -10.19
CA GLY A 108 -2.88 16.24 -9.24
C GLY A 108 -4.21 15.79 -8.61
N TYR A 109 -4.64 14.56 -8.89
CA TYR A 109 -5.82 13.98 -8.24
C TYR A 109 -5.61 13.91 -6.74
N CYS A 110 -6.56 14.40 -5.98
CA CYS A 110 -6.52 14.41 -4.52
C CYS A 110 -7.75 13.68 -3.96
N GLY A 111 -7.52 12.59 -3.26
CA GLY A 111 -8.56 11.87 -2.53
C GLY A 111 -8.35 12.00 -1.03
N LYS A 112 -9.45 12.14 -0.29
CA LYS A 112 -9.43 12.14 1.17
C LYS A 112 -10.06 10.86 1.68
N TYR A 113 -9.43 10.24 2.66
CA TYR A 113 -9.85 8.95 3.21
C TYR A 113 -9.77 8.97 4.72
N LYS A 114 -10.74 8.34 5.37
CA LYS A 114 -10.71 8.08 6.82
C LYS A 114 -10.80 6.59 7.07
N PHE A 115 -10.13 6.14 8.12
CA PHE A 115 -10.02 4.73 8.47
C PHE A 115 -10.42 4.50 9.94
N ASP A 116 -10.99 3.35 10.23
CA ASP A 116 -11.19 2.90 11.60
C ASP A 116 -9.91 2.30 12.18
N GLU A 117 -9.97 1.82 13.43
CA GLU A 117 -8.83 1.23 14.13
C GLU A 117 -8.31 -0.05 13.47
N ARG A 118 -9.13 -0.69 12.62
CA ARG A 118 -8.80 -1.93 11.90
C ARG A 118 -8.37 -1.67 10.45
N ASN A 119 -8.12 -0.40 10.08
CA ASN A 119 -7.80 0.04 8.72
C ASN A 119 -8.92 -0.15 7.68
N ASN A 120 -10.15 -0.32 8.09
CA ASN A 120 -11.27 -0.27 7.17
C ASN A 120 -11.53 1.17 6.76
N GLN A 121 -11.74 1.41 5.47
CA GLN A 121 -12.06 2.73 4.97
C GLN A 121 -13.52 3.06 5.31
N ILE A 122 -13.72 3.99 6.24
CA ILE A 122 -15.06 4.42 6.69
C ILE A 122 -15.56 5.66 5.95
N TYR A 123 -14.70 6.37 5.26
CA TYR A 123 -15.04 7.57 4.50
C TYR A 123 -14.11 7.75 3.33
N SER A 124 -14.64 8.19 2.18
CA SER A 124 -13.83 8.67 1.06
C SER A 124 -14.49 9.89 0.42
N GLN A 125 -13.66 10.78 -0.12
CA GLN A 125 -14.09 11.94 -0.88
C GLN A 125 -13.17 12.15 -2.07
N ASP A 126 -13.75 12.35 -3.26
CA ASP A 126 -12.98 12.64 -4.47
C ASP A 126 -12.73 14.14 -4.67
N LEU A 127 -12.04 14.49 -5.76
CA LEU A 127 -11.72 15.87 -6.11
C LEU A 127 -12.97 16.73 -6.37
N PHE A 128 -14.09 16.12 -6.78
CA PHE A 128 -15.33 16.82 -7.10
C PHE A 128 -16.27 16.96 -5.90
N GLY A 129 -15.84 16.50 -4.72
CA GLY A 129 -16.65 16.54 -3.52
C GLY A 129 -17.62 15.38 -3.34
N ASN A 130 -17.62 14.41 -4.25
CA ASN A 130 -18.39 13.17 -4.07
C ASN A 130 -17.80 12.39 -2.91
N TRP A 131 -18.66 11.87 -2.04
CA TRP A 131 -18.21 11.16 -0.86
C TRP A 131 -19.02 9.88 -0.63
N ASP A 132 -18.43 8.94 0.09
CA ASP A 132 -19.13 7.78 0.65
C ASP A 132 -18.70 7.54 2.10
N GLU A 133 -19.63 6.99 2.87
CA GLU A 133 -19.40 6.53 4.24
C GLU A 133 -19.75 5.06 4.32
N ARG A 134 -18.96 4.29 5.07
CA ARG A 134 -19.12 2.84 5.19
C ARG A 134 -19.05 2.39 6.64
N GLU A 135 -19.80 1.33 6.93
CA GLU A 135 -19.75 0.64 8.22
C GLU A 135 -19.38 -0.83 7.98
N TYR A 136 -18.69 -1.42 8.94
CA TYR A 136 -18.16 -2.77 8.84
C TYR A 136 -18.56 -3.59 10.06
N ASP A 137 -18.80 -4.89 9.86
CA ASP A 137 -19.02 -5.84 10.94
C ASP A 137 -17.70 -6.27 11.62
N GLU A 138 -17.80 -7.17 12.60
CA GLU A 138 -16.62 -7.67 13.35
C GLU A 138 -15.65 -8.46 12.46
N ARG A 139 -16.10 -8.94 11.30
CA ARG A 139 -15.31 -9.71 10.34
C ARG A 139 -14.74 -8.83 9.22
N ASN A 140 -14.87 -7.50 9.34
CA ASN A 140 -14.42 -6.53 8.33
C ASN A 140 -15.20 -6.61 7.00
N ASN A 141 -16.45 -7.11 7.03
CA ASN A 141 -17.34 -7.03 5.89
C ASN A 141 -18.07 -5.69 5.91
N CYS A 142 -18.15 -5.04 4.76
CA CYS A 142 -18.92 -3.81 4.63
C CYS A 142 -20.42 -4.15 4.69
N VAL A 143 -21.11 -3.63 5.69
CA VAL A 143 -22.54 -3.92 5.94
C VAL A 143 -23.45 -2.74 5.61
N TYR A 144 -22.88 -1.55 5.38
CA TYR A 144 -23.65 -0.35 5.09
C TYR A 144 -22.79 0.62 4.26
N ILE A 145 -23.41 1.23 3.24
CA ILE A 145 -22.79 2.29 2.44
C ILE A 145 -23.81 3.42 2.25
N LYS A 146 -23.37 4.65 2.48
CA LYS A 146 -24.11 5.87 2.17
C LYS A 146 -23.22 6.78 1.32
N SER A 147 -23.75 7.36 0.28
CA SER A 147 -22.98 8.25 -0.60
C SER A 147 -23.71 9.55 -0.90
N SER A 148 -22.97 10.54 -1.41
CA SER A 148 -23.52 11.79 -1.91
C SER A 148 -24.47 11.59 -3.10
N ASN A 149 -24.41 10.44 -3.78
CA ASN A 149 -25.24 10.08 -4.92
C ASN A 149 -26.55 9.35 -4.53
N GLY A 150 -26.86 9.22 -3.24
CA GLY A 150 -28.13 8.70 -2.76
C GLY A 150 -28.22 7.18 -2.56
N TYR A 151 -27.12 6.48 -2.43
CA TYR A 151 -27.12 5.07 -2.03
C TYR A 151 -27.45 4.88 -0.57
#